data_4860726ebc694be7cdc3f2d8e7165abf
#
_entry.id   4860726ebc694be7cdc3f2d8e7165abf
#
_cell.length_a   1.000
_cell.length_b   1.000
_cell.length_c   1.000
_cell.angle_alpha   90.00
_cell.angle_beta   90.00
_cell.angle_gamma   90.00
#
_symmetry.space_group_name_H-M   'P 1'
#
loop_
_entity.id
_entity.type
_entity.pdbx_description
1 polymer ?
#
loop_
_entity_poly.entity_id
_entity_poly.type
_entity_poly.pdbx_seq_one_letter_code
_entity_poly.pdbx_strand_id
1 'polypeptide(L)'
;CHGIDNIDWLFPEDHLLDTPPRIIDKPDDWVSVVMGGVKHIPFSRFKSLFADLTEDDARAKGYLKGNYKTEEVFGLLRRSTGPTTVYKKQELDRDDVVDITSFDVVAWLRNEMRYKLNRELALAYILGDGRMAASRDKIDENCIRPVFNDADLFTIKVQVKTTGLSTVEDKYKAFIKQAIRARKDYRGSGTPTMFTTEDALTEMLLLEDGMGRQLYTDEAALARKLRVAKIVTIPEMEGRKGAKGGDLAAVIVNLADYTVGADKGGAVSMFDDFDIDFNAQKYLIETRCSGALTTPYSAMAIEWAA
;
A
#
# COMPACT_ATOMS: atom_id res chain seq x y z
N CYS A 1 -28.75 -2.75 -13.68
CA CYS A 1 -27.94 -1.52 -13.72
C CYS A 1 -26.56 -1.89 -14.21
N HIS A 2 -26.14 -1.32 -15.33
CA HIS A 2 -24.89 -1.65 -15.99
C HIS A 2 -23.95 -0.44 -15.94
N GLY A 3 -23.04 -0.43 -15.00
CA GLY A 3 -21.86 0.41 -15.03
C GLY A 3 -21.92 1.74 -14.32
N ILE A 4 -22.95 2.53 -14.45
CA ILE A 4 -23.08 3.85 -13.82
C ILE A 4 -24.47 3.98 -13.16
N ASP A 5 -24.50 4.25 -11.84
CA ASP A 5 -25.73 4.60 -11.16
C ASP A 5 -26.13 6.05 -11.48
N ASN A 6 -27.44 6.29 -11.59
CA ASN A 6 -28.00 7.61 -11.91
C ASN A 6 -27.48 8.19 -13.23
N ILE A 7 -27.38 7.33 -14.25
CA ILE A 7 -26.90 7.73 -15.57
C ILE A 7 -27.73 8.87 -16.17
N ASP A 8 -29.02 8.94 -15.84
CA ASP A 8 -29.94 10.01 -16.29
C ASP A 8 -29.41 11.42 -16.00
N TRP A 9 -28.55 11.58 -14.97
CA TRP A 9 -27.95 12.88 -14.65
C TRP A 9 -26.88 13.33 -15.65
N LEU A 10 -26.44 12.42 -16.51
CA LEU A 10 -25.46 12.71 -17.55
C LEU A 10 -26.09 13.12 -18.87
N PHE A 11 -27.43 12.95 -19.01
CA PHE A 11 -28.12 13.39 -20.21
C PHE A 11 -28.27 14.92 -20.22
N PRO A 12 -28.08 15.56 -21.38
CA PRO A 12 -28.27 16.97 -21.52
C PRO A 12 -29.78 17.30 -21.45
N GLU A 13 -30.19 17.88 -20.33
CA GLU A 13 -31.46 18.58 -20.23
C GLU A 13 -31.28 20.05 -20.64
N ASP A 14 -32.18 20.95 -20.26
CA ASP A 14 -32.09 22.37 -20.58
C ASP A 14 -30.83 23.06 -20.01
N HIS A 15 -30.07 22.38 -19.17
CA HIS A 15 -28.80 22.85 -18.59
C HIS A 15 -27.65 22.01 -19.08
N LEU A 16 -26.70 22.65 -19.79
CA LEU A 16 -25.47 22.04 -20.22
C LEU A 16 -24.59 21.71 -19.04
N LEU A 17 -24.07 20.48 -18.97
CA LEU A 17 -22.98 20.12 -18.10
C LEU A 17 -21.70 20.78 -18.61
N ASP A 18 -21.29 21.89 -18.00
CA ASP A 18 -20.06 22.62 -18.40
C ASP A 18 -18.77 21.81 -18.20
N THR A 19 -18.82 20.85 -17.28
CA THR A 19 -17.65 20.04 -16.94
C THR A 19 -18.01 18.57 -16.72
N PRO A 20 -17.18 17.60 -17.17
CA PRO A 20 -17.40 16.20 -16.87
C PRO A 20 -17.34 15.94 -15.35
N PRO A 21 -18.05 14.91 -14.86
CA PRO A 21 -18.02 14.54 -13.45
C PRO A 21 -16.58 14.34 -12.96
N ARG A 22 -16.26 14.93 -11.82
CA ARG A 22 -14.93 14.80 -11.21
C ARG A 22 -14.92 13.64 -10.24
N ILE A 23 -13.82 12.88 -10.25
CA ILE A 23 -13.57 11.87 -9.22
C ILE A 23 -13.30 12.60 -7.90
N ILE A 24 -13.99 12.16 -6.83
CA ILE A 24 -13.78 12.70 -5.49
C ILE A 24 -12.49 12.12 -4.92
N ASP A 25 -11.45 12.92 -4.93
CA ASP A 25 -10.14 12.59 -4.36
C ASP A 25 -9.57 13.77 -3.57
N LYS A 26 -8.53 13.51 -2.78
CA LYS A 26 -7.77 14.58 -2.13
C LYS A 26 -6.63 15.05 -3.05
N PRO A 27 -6.20 16.33 -3.00
CA PRO A 27 -5.09 16.84 -3.81
C PRO A 27 -3.78 16.05 -3.65
N ASP A 28 -3.49 15.60 -2.43
CA ASP A 28 -2.35 14.73 -2.11
C ASP A 28 -2.81 13.28 -1.96
N ASP A 29 -3.33 12.73 -3.04
CA ASP A 29 -3.84 11.36 -3.04
C ASP A 29 -2.73 10.37 -2.69
N TRP A 30 -2.97 9.59 -1.64
CA TRP A 30 -2.08 8.53 -1.19
C TRP A 30 -1.76 7.51 -2.29
N VAL A 31 -2.68 7.31 -3.24
CA VAL A 31 -2.50 6.41 -4.39
C VAL A 31 -1.35 6.88 -5.26
N SER A 32 -1.29 8.18 -5.58
CA SER A 32 -0.21 8.75 -6.39
C SER A 32 1.14 8.63 -5.69
N VAL A 33 1.16 8.80 -4.37
CA VAL A 33 2.36 8.64 -3.53
C VAL A 33 2.87 7.20 -3.59
N VAL A 34 1.98 6.22 -3.45
CA VAL A 34 2.35 4.79 -3.48
C VAL A 34 2.81 4.40 -4.87
N MET A 35 2.02 4.69 -5.90
CA MET A 35 2.33 4.31 -7.28
C MET A 35 3.61 4.97 -7.81
N GLY A 36 3.87 6.21 -7.41
CA GLY A 36 5.09 6.93 -7.80
C GLY A 36 6.33 6.55 -6.98
N GLY A 37 6.14 6.00 -5.78
CA GLY A 37 7.24 5.65 -4.87
C GLY A 37 7.80 4.24 -5.06
N VAL A 38 7.00 3.29 -5.56
CA VAL A 38 7.44 1.90 -5.75
C VAL A 38 8.41 1.75 -6.92
N LYS A 39 9.33 0.79 -6.79
CA LYS A 39 10.30 0.49 -7.83
C LYS A 39 9.69 -0.43 -8.88
N HIS A 40 9.62 0.00 -10.13
CA HIS A 40 9.15 -0.80 -11.26
C HIS A 40 10.29 -1.53 -11.97
N ILE A 41 10.07 -2.81 -12.31
CA ILE A 41 10.95 -3.60 -13.15
C ILE A 41 10.17 -4.22 -14.33
N PRO A 42 10.79 -4.36 -15.53
CA PRO A 42 10.10 -4.82 -16.73
C PRO A 42 9.91 -6.35 -16.81
N PHE A 43 9.95 -7.04 -15.68
CA PHE A 43 9.79 -8.49 -15.59
C PHE A 43 8.71 -8.82 -14.57
N SER A 44 7.69 -9.57 -14.97
CA SER A 44 6.60 -9.98 -14.08
C SER A 44 7.01 -10.98 -13.00
N ARG A 45 8.15 -11.65 -13.17
CA ARG A 45 8.73 -12.56 -12.18
C ARG A 45 10.12 -12.10 -11.80
N PHE A 46 10.38 -12.03 -10.52
CA PHE A 46 11.73 -11.74 -10.03
C PHE A 46 12.11 -12.65 -8.86
N LYS A 47 13.40 -12.80 -8.65
CA LYS A 47 13.98 -13.54 -7.54
C LYS A 47 14.98 -12.65 -6.82
N SER A 48 14.95 -12.69 -5.51
CA SER A 48 15.97 -12.07 -4.66
C SER A 48 16.62 -13.16 -3.83
N LEU A 49 17.93 -13.10 -3.69
CA LEU A 49 18.73 -13.99 -2.87
C LEU A 49 19.37 -13.18 -1.75
N PHE A 50 19.32 -13.71 -0.55
CA PHE A 50 19.89 -13.09 0.65
C PHE A 50 20.82 -14.11 1.30
N ALA A 51 21.99 -13.64 1.76
CA ALA A 51 22.85 -14.40 2.64
C ALA A 51 22.55 -14.00 4.08
N ASP A 52 22.28 -14.97 4.93
CA ASP A 52 22.12 -14.71 6.36
C ASP A 52 23.51 -14.64 7.00
N LEU A 53 23.95 -13.41 7.29
CA LEU A 53 25.24 -13.14 7.94
C LEU A 53 25.07 -12.82 9.44
N THR A 54 23.89 -13.05 10.01
CA THR A 54 23.59 -12.71 11.40
C THR A 54 23.91 -13.83 12.38
N GLU A 55 24.14 -15.04 11.89
CA GLU A 55 24.55 -16.17 12.72
C GLU A 55 25.97 -15.99 13.25
N ASP A 56 26.23 -16.46 14.46
CA ASP A 56 27.55 -16.34 15.09
C ASP A 56 28.65 -17.03 14.27
N ASP A 57 28.32 -18.07 13.53
CA ASP A 57 29.25 -18.78 12.66
C ASP A 57 29.68 -17.97 11.43
N ALA A 58 28.89 -16.96 11.02
CA ALA A 58 29.21 -16.05 9.90
C ALA A 58 30.14 -14.89 10.33
N ARG A 59 30.51 -14.78 11.60
CA ARG A 59 31.40 -13.73 12.08
C ARG A 59 32.85 -14.06 11.80
N ALA A 60 33.60 -13.07 11.31
CA ALA A 60 35.05 -13.20 11.17
C ALA A 60 35.70 -13.59 12.49
N LYS A 61 36.51 -14.65 12.47
CA LYS A 61 37.18 -15.23 13.64
C LYS A 61 38.66 -14.82 13.68
N GLY A 62 39.15 -14.52 14.90
CA GLY A 62 40.57 -14.29 15.11
C GLY A 62 41.37 -15.57 14.97
N TYR A 63 42.58 -15.48 14.40
CA TYR A 63 43.49 -16.60 14.28
C TYR A 63 44.53 -16.58 15.41
N LEU A 64 44.59 -17.67 16.15
CA LEU A 64 45.68 -17.95 17.08
C LEU A 64 46.64 -18.93 16.42
N LYS A 65 47.94 -18.59 16.40
CA LYS A 65 48.98 -19.41 15.81
C LYS A 65 48.96 -20.84 16.39
N GLY A 66 48.79 -21.83 15.48
CA GLY A 66 48.71 -23.24 15.85
C GLY A 66 47.30 -23.83 15.86
N ASN A 67 46.25 -23.05 15.73
CA ASN A 67 44.86 -23.54 15.64
C ASN A 67 44.41 -23.73 14.21
N TYR A 68 43.44 -24.63 14.01
CA TYR A 68 42.77 -24.78 12.71
C TYR A 68 41.88 -23.57 12.43
N LYS A 69 41.87 -23.12 11.16
CA LYS A 69 40.86 -22.20 10.66
C LYS A 69 39.60 -22.99 10.34
N THR A 70 38.48 -22.59 10.92
CA THR A 70 37.16 -23.18 10.64
C THR A 70 36.53 -22.52 9.44
N GLU A 71 36.01 -23.32 8.53
CA GLU A 71 35.25 -22.82 7.37
C GLU A 71 33.87 -22.33 7.81
N GLU A 72 33.38 -21.33 7.09
CA GLU A 72 32.04 -20.78 7.29
C GLU A 72 31.06 -21.44 6.32
N VAL A 73 29.88 -21.80 6.83
CA VAL A 73 28.74 -22.25 6.02
C VAL A 73 27.61 -21.28 6.24
N PHE A 74 27.25 -20.54 5.23
CA PHE A 74 26.09 -19.60 5.30
C PHE A 74 24.92 -20.11 4.48
N GLY A 75 23.70 -19.89 5.00
CA GLY A 75 22.46 -20.22 4.33
C GLY A 75 22.07 -19.15 3.31
N LEU A 76 21.57 -19.56 2.15
CA LEU A 76 20.97 -18.66 1.16
C LEU A 76 19.45 -18.68 1.31
N LEU A 77 18.88 -17.54 1.63
CA LEU A 77 17.43 -17.32 1.65
C LEU A 77 16.98 -16.82 0.28
N ARG A 78 15.99 -17.49 -0.29
CA ARG A 78 15.44 -17.15 -1.61
C ARG A 78 14.03 -16.58 -1.47
N ARG A 79 13.80 -15.45 -2.11
CA ARG A 79 12.46 -14.90 -2.31
C ARG A 79 12.13 -14.90 -3.81
N SER A 80 10.97 -15.44 -4.17
CA SER A 80 10.46 -15.45 -5.55
C SER A 80 9.04 -14.93 -5.56
N THR A 81 8.68 -14.20 -6.61
CA THR A 81 7.34 -13.71 -6.88
C THR A 81 6.82 -14.25 -8.21
N GLY A 82 5.51 -14.47 -8.28
CA GLY A 82 4.82 -14.79 -9.52
C GLY A 82 3.81 -13.69 -9.85
N PRO A 83 3.48 -13.48 -11.13
CA PRO A 83 2.51 -12.48 -11.53
C PRO A 83 1.07 -12.93 -11.30
N THR A 84 0.20 -11.98 -10.96
CA THR A 84 -1.26 -12.10 -10.98
C THR A 84 -1.85 -11.03 -11.87
N THR A 85 -3.03 -11.27 -12.42
CA THR A 85 -3.76 -10.28 -13.22
C THR A 85 -4.77 -9.56 -12.34
N VAL A 86 -4.71 -8.25 -12.35
CA VAL A 86 -5.69 -7.38 -11.69
C VAL A 86 -6.43 -6.63 -12.79
N TYR A 87 -7.75 -6.65 -12.74
CA TYR A 87 -8.59 -6.09 -13.80
C TYR A 87 -9.77 -5.31 -13.24
N LYS A 88 -10.29 -4.42 -14.06
CA LYS A 88 -11.58 -3.79 -13.88
C LYS A 88 -12.34 -3.85 -15.20
N LYS A 89 -13.59 -4.32 -15.14
CA LYS A 89 -14.50 -4.40 -16.27
C LYS A 89 -15.69 -3.48 -16.04
N GLN A 90 -16.12 -2.79 -17.07
CA GLN A 90 -17.30 -1.94 -17.06
C GLN A 90 -18.09 -2.14 -18.35
N GLU A 91 -19.38 -1.99 -18.27
CA GLU A 91 -20.30 -2.14 -19.39
C GLU A 91 -21.20 -0.91 -19.43
N LEU A 92 -21.41 -0.38 -20.64
CA LEU A 92 -22.26 0.79 -20.87
C LEU A 92 -23.15 0.51 -22.08
N ASP A 93 -24.41 0.87 -21.97
CA ASP A 93 -25.33 0.76 -23.10
C ASP A 93 -24.87 1.69 -24.23
N ARG A 94 -24.98 1.22 -25.46
CA ARG A 94 -24.57 2.00 -26.63
C ARG A 94 -25.44 3.24 -26.83
N ASP A 95 -26.73 3.12 -26.53
CA ASP A 95 -27.67 4.23 -26.75
C ASP A 95 -27.31 5.35 -25.75
N ASP A 96 -26.98 5.01 -24.50
CA ASP A 96 -26.50 5.98 -23.50
C ASP A 96 -25.23 6.70 -23.94
N VAL A 97 -24.28 5.98 -24.58
CA VAL A 97 -23.06 6.61 -25.11
C VAL A 97 -23.36 7.62 -26.24
N VAL A 98 -24.37 7.33 -27.05
CA VAL A 98 -24.78 8.22 -28.17
C VAL A 98 -25.54 9.44 -27.66
N ASP A 99 -26.38 9.24 -26.65
CA ASP A 99 -27.23 10.30 -26.10
C ASP A 99 -26.50 11.29 -25.21
N ILE A 100 -25.42 10.86 -24.57
CA ILE A 100 -24.57 11.75 -23.78
C ILE A 100 -23.64 12.54 -24.71
N THR A 101 -24.06 13.75 -25.06
CA THR A 101 -23.33 14.61 -26.02
C THR A 101 -22.54 15.73 -25.37
N SER A 102 -22.71 15.98 -24.06
CA SER A 102 -22.11 17.10 -23.36
C SER A 102 -20.60 16.96 -23.15
N PHE A 103 -20.07 15.74 -23.10
CA PHE A 103 -18.64 15.46 -22.96
C PHE A 103 -18.31 14.04 -23.50
N ASP A 104 -17.02 13.76 -23.69
CA ASP A 104 -16.57 12.42 -24.08
C ASP A 104 -16.65 11.46 -22.87
N VAL A 105 -17.80 10.79 -22.76
CA VAL A 105 -18.10 9.81 -21.71
C VAL A 105 -17.14 8.64 -21.73
N VAL A 106 -16.67 8.22 -22.90
CA VAL A 106 -15.76 7.09 -23.05
C VAL A 106 -14.37 7.44 -22.52
N ALA A 107 -13.87 8.64 -22.85
CA ALA A 107 -12.58 9.12 -22.31
C ALA A 107 -12.63 9.30 -20.80
N TRP A 108 -13.72 9.84 -20.27
CA TRP A 108 -13.94 9.98 -18.84
C TRP A 108 -13.96 8.61 -18.14
N LEU A 109 -14.72 7.66 -18.67
CA LEU A 109 -14.84 6.30 -18.13
C LEU A 109 -13.47 5.60 -18.08
N ARG A 110 -12.66 5.74 -19.14
CA ARG A 110 -11.31 5.19 -19.21
C ARG A 110 -10.40 5.76 -18.11
N ASN A 111 -10.50 7.04 -17.84
CA ASN A 111 -9.72 7.68 -16.78
C ASN A 111 -10.17 7.20 -15.39
N GLU A 112 -11.47 7.09 -15.17
CA GLU A 112 -12.06 6.58 -13.93
C GLU A 112 -11.64 5.13 -13.66
N MET A 113 -11.73 4.26 -14.67
CA MET A 113 -11.31 2.87 -14.56
C MET A 113 -9.82 2.75 -14.22
N ARG A 114 -8.97 3.58 -14.85
CA ARG A 114 -7.53 3.61 -14.56
C ARG A 114 -7.24 4.07 -13.13
N TYR A 115 -7.92 5.12 -12.67
CA TYR A 115 -7.79 5.61 -11.31
C TYR A 115 -8.16 4.52 -10.29
N LYS A 116 -9.31 3.88 -10.46
CA LYS A 116 -9.76 2.78 -9.58
C LYS A 116 -8.82 1.57 -9.61
N LEU A 117 -8.30 1.21 -10.78
CA LEU A 117 -7.31 0.13 -10.89
C LEU A 117 -6.03 0.46 -10.11
N ASN A 118 -5.52 1.67 -10.26
CA ASN A 118 -4.33 2.13 -9.52
C ASN A 118 -4.57 2.15 -8.02
N ARG A 119 -5.78 2.55 -7.57
CA ARG A 119 -6.15 2.54 -6.15
C ARG A 119 -6.16 1.12 -5.58
N GLU A 120 -6.75 0.16 -6.27
CA GLU A 120 -6.73 -1.25 -5.85
C GLU A 120 -5.31 -1.82 -5.81
N LEU A 121 -4.46 -1.47 -6.77
CA LEU A 121 -3.05 -1.87 -6.77
C LEU A 121 -2.29 -1.25 -5.59
N ALA A 122 -2.47 0.03 -5.33
CA ALA A 122 -1.83 0.71 -4.21
C ALA A 122 -2.26 0.11 -2.86
N LEU A 123 -3.55 -0.23 -2.70
CA LEU A 123 -4.05 -0.97 -1.54
C LEU A 123 -3.40 -2.35 -1.44
N ALA A 124 -3.34 -3.10 -2.54
CA ALA A 124 -2.73 -4.42 -2.56
C ALA A 124 -1.25 -4.39 -2.16
N TYR A 125 -0.52 -3.32 -2.48
CA TYR A 125 0.89 -3.19 -2.10
C TYR A 125 1.07 -2.92 -0.60
N ILE A 126 0.26 -2.07 0.00
CA ILE A 126 0.45 -1.63 1.40
C ILE A 126 -0.36 -2.49 2.36
N LEU A 127 -1.68 -2.65 2.12
CA LEU A 127 -2.66 -3.19 3.05
C LEU A 127 -3.34 -4.49 2.58
N GLY A 128 -3.04 -4.95 1.36
CA GLY A 128 -3.87 -5.96 0.72
C GLY A 128 -5.26 -5.42 0.35
N ASP A 129 -5.98 -6.16 -0.48
CA ASP A 129 -7.30 -5.75 -0.97
C ASP A 129 -8.44 -5.83 0.08
N GLY A 130 -8.19 -6.48 1.22
CA GLY A 130 -9.15 -6.63 2.31
C GLY A 130 -10.30 -7.59 2.05
N ARG A 131 -10.36 -8.22 0.90
CA ARG A 131 -11.37 -9.23 0.59
C ARG A 131 -11.08 -10.53 1.35
N MET A 132 -12.13 -11.28 1.63
CA MET A 132 -11.98 -12.59 2.28
C MET A 132 -11.21 -13.57 1.39
N ALA A 133 -10.44 -14.46 1.98
CA ALA A 133 -9.63 -15.45 1.26
C ALA A 133 -10.44 -16.34 0.29
N ALA A 134 -11.73 -16.56 0.58
CA ALA A 134 -12.64 -17.32 -0.26
C ALA A 134 -13.28 -16.52 -1.40
N SER A 135 -13.06 -15.20 -1.48
CA SER A 135 -13.62 -14.36 -2.54
C SER A 135 -12.95 -14.68 -3.88
N ARG A 136 -13.77 -14.78 -4.94
CA ARG A 136 -13.28 -14.97 -6.31
C ARG A 136 -12.52 -13.76 -6.86
N ASP A 137 -12.79 -12.58 -6.30
CA ASP A 137 -12.22 -11.31 -6.73
C ASP A 137 -11.01 -10.90 -5.88
N LYS A 138 -10.55 -11.79 -4.99
CA LYS A 138 -9.38 -11.52 -4.15
C LYS A 138 -8.10 -11.48 -4.99
N ILE A 139 -7.33 -10.43 -4.78
CA ILE A 139 -5.97 -10.34 -5.32
C ILE A 139 -5.08 -11.32 -4.55
N ASP A 140 -4.33 -12.15 -5.27
CA ASP A 140 -3.48 -13.17 -4.65
C ASP A 140 -2.29 -12.51 -3.91
N GLU A 141 -2.33 -12.57 -2.58
CA GLU A 141 -1.31 -12.02 -1.69
C GLU A 141 0.03 -12.80 -1.75
N ASN A 142 0.07 -13.97 -2.38
CA ASN A 142 1.33 -14.66 -2.65
C ASN A 142 2.06 -14.03 -3.85
N CYS A 143 1.31 -13.43 -4.76
CA CYS A 143 1.82 -12.78 -5.96
C CYS A 143 2.10 -11.29 -5.72
N ILE A 144 1.15 -10.58 -5.08
CA ILE A 144 1.30 -9.20 -4.62
C ILE A 144 1.27 -9.23 -3.10
N ARG A 145 2.44 -9.19 -2.49
CA ARG A 145 2.57 -9.31 -1.04
C ARG A 145 2.39 -7.96 -0.36
N PRO A 146 1.37 -7.81 0.48
CA PRO A 146 1.14 -6.55 1.18
C PRO A 146 2.25 -6.30 2.22
N VAL A 147 2.70 -5.05 2.29
CA VAL A 147 3.79 -4.63 3.18
C VAL A 147 3.48 -4.94 4.65
N PHE A 148 2.24 -4.70 5.11
CA PHE A 148 1.88 -4.83 6.53
C PHE A 148 1.97 -6.28 7.05
N ASN A 149 1.70 -7.27 6.20
CA ASN A 149 1.63 -8.69 6.57
C ASN A 149 2.68 -9.55 5.87
N ASP A 150 3.76 -8.98 5.39
CA ASP A 150 4.85 -9.74 4.78
C ASP A 150 5.59 -10.59 5.84
N ALA A 151 6.47 -11.47 5.39
CA ALA A 151 7.27 -12.33 6.28
C ALA A 151 8.11 -11.48 7.25
N ASP A 152 8.35 -12.00 8.45
CA ASP A 152 9.06 -11.29 9.53
C ASP A 152 10.48 -10.84 9.16
N LEU A 153 11.10 -11.49 8.17
CA LEU A 153 12.37 -11.06 7.60
C LEU A 153 12.27 -9.70 6.90
N PHE A 154 11.11 -9.33 6.34
CA PHE A 154 10.93 -8.10 5.57
C PHE A 154 10.19 -7.03 6.36
N THR A 155 9.15 -7.42 7.10
CA THR A 155 8.31 -6.49 7.87
C THR A 155 8.41 -6.76 9.37
N ILE A 156 8.87 -5.78 10.10
CA ILE A 156 8.94 -5.79 11.57
C ILE A 156 7.54 -5.56 12.12
N LYS A 157 6.95 -6.57 12.76
CA LYS A 157 5.60 -6.50 13.35
C LYS A 157 5.67 -6.07 14.80
N VAL A 158 5.18 -4.88 15.08
CA VAL A 158 5.27 -4.21 16.38
C VAL A 158 3.89 -4.12 17.01
N GLN A 159 3.73 -4.64 18.22
CA GLN A 159 2.51 -4.48 19.00
C GLN A 159 2.67 -3.40 20.07
N VAL A 160 1.74 -2.48 20.10
CA VAL A 160 1.64 -1.45 21.16
C VAL A 160 0.69 -1.95 22.23
N LYS A 161 1.19 -2.19 23.41
CA LYS A 161 0.38 -2.61 24.57
C LYS A 161 -0.56 -1.49 24.99
N THR A 162 -1.85 -1.77 25.02
CA THR A 162 -2.88 -0.83 25.47
C THR A 162 -3.30 -1.09 26.92
N THR A 163 -2.91 -2.24 27.49
CA THR A 163 -3.26 -2.63 28.86
C THR A 163 -2.68 -1.66 29.86
N GLY A 164 -3.52 -1.10 30.73
CA GLY A 164 -3.12 -0.13 31.76
C GLY A 164 -3.04 1.32 31.28
N LEU A 165 -3.41 1.60 30.04
CA LEU A 165 -3.52 2.96 29.50
C LEU A 165 -5.00 3.41 29.55
N SER A 166 -5.29 4.42 30.37
CA SER A 166 -6.67 4.86 30.63
C SER A 166 -7.14 5.96 29.68
N THR A 167 -6.21 6.69 29.06
CA THR A 167 -6.55 7.80 28.16
C THR A 167 -6.10 7.51 26.73
N VAL A 168 -6.76 8.17 25.77
CA VAL A 168 -6.39 8.11 24.34
C VAL A 168 -4.97 8.68 24.17
N GLU A 169 -4.66 9.76 24.87
CA GLU A 169 -3.32 10.37 24.84
C GLU A 169 -2.21 9.39 25.25
N ASP A 170 -2.43 8.63 26.34
CA ASP A 170 -1.43 7.67 26.80
C ASP A 170 -1.17 6.57 25.78
N LYS A 171 -2.23 6.14 25.07
CA LYS A 171 -2.10 5.17 23.96
C LYS A 171 -1.22 5.72 22.86
N TYR A 172 -1.46 6.95 22.39
CA TYR A 172 -0.66 7.53 21.32
C TYR A 172 0.74 7.94 21.77
N LYS A 173 0.93 8.36 23.04
CA LYS A 173 2.26 8.52 23.63
C LYS A 173 3.05 7.20 23.66
N ALA A 174 2.38 6.09 23.98
CA ALA A 174 2.97 4.74 23.95
C ALA A 174 3.30 4.30 22.52
N PHE A 175 2.40 4.59 21.55
CA PHE A 175 2.60 4.32 20.14
C PHE A 175 3.88 5.00 19.63
N ILE A 176 4.03 6.31 19.83
CA ILE A 176 5.21 7.06 19.39
C ILE A 176 6.49 6.51 20.01
N LYS A 177 6.46 6.21 21.32
CA LYS A 177 7.61 5.61 22.01
C LYS A 177 7.98 4.25 21.40
N GLN A 178 6.99 3.41 21.12
CA GLN A 178 7.23 2.08 20.57
C GLN A 178 7.70 2.14 19.13
N ALA A 179 7.12 3.03 18.30
CA ALA A 179 7.57 3.27 16.93
C ALA A 179 9.05 3.66 16.87
N ILE A 180 9.46 4.60 17.73
CA ILE A 180 10.87 5.05 17.83
C ILE A 180 11.78 3.90 18.30
N ARG A 181 11.33 3.08 19.26
CA ARG A 181 12.13 1.94 19.76
C ARG A 181 12.31 0.86 18.69
N ALA A 182 11.25 0.55 17.95
CA ALA A 182 11.30 -0.44 16.88
C ALA A 182 12.23 -0.02 15.71
N ARG A 183 12.53 1.27 15.61
CA ARG A 183 13.43 1.81 14.60
C ARG A 183 14.86 1.26 14.65
N LYS A 184 15.29 0.71 15.80
CA LYS A 184 16.61 0.08 15.94
C LYS A 184 16.81 -1.11 14.97
N ASP A 185 15.73 -1.84 14.67
CA ASP A 185 15.75 -3.04 13.86
C ASP A 185 15.49 -2.75 12.37
N TYR A 186 15.05 -1.53 12.05
CA TYR A 186 14.77 -1.10 10.67
C TYR A 186 16.06 -0.92 9.86
N ARG A 187 16.11 -1.53 8.68
CA ARG A 187 17.26 -1.53 7.75
C ARG A 187 16.89 -1.13 6.33
N GLY A 188 15.70 -0.53 6.12
CA GLY A 188 15.27 -0.05 4.82
C GLY A 188 16.14 1.10 4.30
N SER A 189 16.09 1.31 3.01
CA SER A 189 16.82 2.39 2.34
C SER A 189 16.22 3.76 2.66
N GLY A 190 17.01 4.81 2.60
CA GLY A 190 16.60 6.20 2.70
C GLY A 190 15.73 6.55 3.90
N THR A 191 14.82 7.51 3.71
CA THR A 191 13.87 7.96 4.74
C THR A 191 12.48 7.39 4.41
N PRO A 192 11.89 6.55 5.27
CA PRO A 192 10.59 5.93 4.99
C PRO A 192 9.45 6.94 5.10
N THR A 193 8.32 6.58 4.50
CA THR A 193 7.03 7.23 4.66
C THR A 193 6.20 6.45 5.69
N MET A 194 5.44 7.15 6.51
CA MET A 194 4.46 6.57 7.41
C MET A 194 3.07 6.66 6.79
N PHE A 195 2.38 5.54 6.75
CA PHE A 195 0.98 5.44 6.37
C PHE A 195 0.15 5.18 7.62
N THR A 196 -0.91 5.94 7.83
CA THR A 196 -1.78 5.85 9.01
C THR A 196 -3.20 6.30 8.68
N THR A 197 -4.11 6.24 9.64
CA THR A 197 -5.46 6.82 9.51
C THR A 197 -5.43 8.31 9.84
N GLU A 198 -6.43 9.06 9.35
CA GLU A 198 -6.58 10.48 9.66
C GLU A 198 -6.83 10.71 11.16
N ASP A 199 -7.66 9.84 11.78
CA ASP A 199 -7.92 9.89 13.22
C ASP A 199 -6.65 9.72 14.05
N ALA A 200 -5.82 8.73 13.67
CA ALA A 200 -4.56 8.50 14.38
C ALA A 200 -3.58 9.68 14.23
N LEU A 201 -3.54 10.33 13.07
CA LEU A 201 -2.74 11.52 12.85
C LEU A 201 -3.23 12.68 13.71
N THR A 202 -4.55 12.92 13.71
CA THR A 202 -5.18 13.97 14.50
C THR A 202 -4.90 13.79 15.98
N GLU A 203 -5.12 12.60 16.53
CA GLU A 203 -4.87 12.30 17.93
C GLU A 203 -3.37 12.46 18.32
N MET A 204 -2.46 12.12 17.42
CA MET A 204 -1.03 12.34 17.65
C MET A 204 -0.65 13.83 17.67
N LEU A 205 -1.31 14.67 16.85
CA LEU A 205 -1.08 16.11 16.82
C LEU A 205 -1.69 16.83 18.03
N LEU A 206 -2.80 16.31 18.56
CA LEU A 206 -3.47 16.85 19.75
C LEU A 206 -2.78 16.49 21.08
N LEU A 207 -1.69 15.72 21.05
CA LEU A 207 -0.97 15.36 22.27
C LEU A 207 -0.42 16.58 23.00
N GLU A 208 -0.69 16.64 24.31
CA GLU A 208 -0.26 17.73 25.19
C GLU A 208 0.81 17.26 26.20
N ASP A 209 1.57 18.22 26.69
CA ASP A 209 2.44 18.03 27.85
C ASP A 209 1.65 18.20 29.16
N GLY A 210 2.29 17.95 30.31
CA GLY A 210 1.64 18.12 31.62
C GLY A 210 1.25 19.56 31.97
N MET A 211 1.51 20.53 31.10
CA MET A 211 1.15 21.95 31.24
C MET A 211 0.12 22.41 30.21
N GLY A 212 -0.48 21.50 29.44
CA GLY A 212 -1.48 21.81 28.42
C GLY A 212 -0.91 22.44 27.13
N ARG A 213 0.40 22.25 26.86
CA ARG A 213 1.02 22.70 25.61
C ARG A 213 1.13 21.54 24.63
N GLN A 214 0.77 21.79 23.38
CA GLN A 214 0.92 20.79 22.30
C GLN A 214 2.37 20.33 22.18
N LEU A 215 2.57 19.01 22.11
CA LEU A 215 3.90 18.40 21.93
C LEU A 215 4.42 18.58 20.51
N TYR A 216 3.53 18.65 19.53
CA TYR A 216 3.87 18.81 18.12
C TYR A 216 3.08 19.98 17.55
N THR A 217 3.76 20.96 17.00
CA THR A 217 3.18 22.18 16.43
C THR A 217 2.62 21.95 15.04
N ASP A 218 3.15 20.98 14.33
CA ASP A 218 2.79 20.64 12.97
C ASP A 218 3.09 19.16 12.65
N GLU A 219 2.56 18.68 11.54
CA GLU A 219 2.83 17.32 11.04
C GLU A 219 4.32 17.07 10.77
N ALA A 220 5.05 18.09 10.31
CA ALA A 220 6.48 17.98 10.03
C ALA A 220 7.29 17.80 11.32
N ALA A 221 6.85 18.37 12.46
CA ALA A 221 7.47 18.14 13.76
C ALA A 221 7.29 16.69 14.23
N LEU A 222 6.08 16.13 14.04
CA LEU A 222 5.78 14.73 14.31
C LEU A 222 6.59 13.79 13.40
N ALA A 223 6.64 14.07 12.10
CA ALA A 223 7.40 13.29 11.12
C ALA A 223 8.90 13.26 11.48
N ARG A 224 9.47 14.41 11.83
CA ARG A 224 10.88 14.49 12.32
C ARG A 224 11.11 13.66 13.57
N LYS A 225 10.17 13.66 14.52
CA LYS A 225 10.26 12.86 15.74
C LYS A 225 10.25 11.36 15.44
N LEU A 226 9.40 10.93 14.52
CA LEU A 226 9.30 9.54 14.06
C LEU A 226 10.41 9.15 13.06
N ARG A 227 11.20 10.12 12.59
CA ARG A 227 12.24 9.95 11.56
C ARG A 227 11.68 9.41 10.25
N VAL A 228 10.56 9.96 9.82
CA VAL A 228 9.93 9.67 8.54
C VAL A 228 9.99 10.90 7.63
N ALA A 229 9.94 10.69 6.31
CA ALA A 229 9.96 11.78 5.33
C ALA A 229 8.67 12.58 5.37
N LYS A 230 7.55 11.86 5.40
CA LYS A 230 6.19 12.42 5.48
C LYS A 230 5.25 11.39 6.10
N ILE A 231 4.09 11.86 6.51
CA ILE A 231 2.97 11.04 6.96
C ILE A 231 1.90 11.12 5.86
N VAL A 232 1.28 10.01 5.55
CA VAL A 232 0.24 9.92 4.52
C VAL A 232 -0.93 9.17 5.11
N THR A 233 -2.12 9.72 4.97
CA THR A 233 -3.33 9.11 5.52
C THR A 233 -4.02 8.25 4.47
N ILE A 234 -4.42 7.04 4.88
CA ILE A 234 -5.14 6.07 4.04
C ILE A 234 -6.48 5.77 4.74
N PRO A 235 -7.61 6.23 4.18
CA PRO A 235 -8.93 5.98 4.77
C PRO A 235 -9.25 4.48 4.93
N GLU A 236 -8.84 3.66 3.97
CA GLU A 236 -9.09 2.21 3.95
C GLU A 236 -8.28 1.42 5.00
N MET A 237 -7.41 2.09 5.74
CA MET A 237 -6.67 1.48 6.85
C MET A 237 -7.53 1.35 8.09
N GLU A 238 -8.59 2.13 8.20
CA GLU A 238 -9.50 2.11 9.35
C GLU A 238 -10.14 0.72 9.51
N GLY A 239 -10.14 0.19 10.74
CA GLY A 239 -10.70 -1.13 11.04
C GLY A 239 -9.91 -2.32 10.49
N ARG A 240 -8.79 -2.11 9.80
CA ARG A 240 -7.94 -3.22 9.33
C ARG A 240 -7.23 -3.90 10.50
N LYS A 241 -7.21 -5.22 10.45
CA LYS A 241 -6.47 -6.03 11.43
C LYS A 241 -5.03 -6.22 10.96
N GLY A 242 -4.11 -6.05 11.91
CA GLY A 242 -2.71 -6.34 11.70
C GLY A 242 -2.40 -7.84 11.69
N ALA A 243 -1.16 -8.18 11.44
CA ALA A 243 -0.70 -9.58 11.31
C ALA A 243 -0.84 -10.39 12.61
N LYS A 244 -0.90 -9.75 13.77
CA LYS A 244 -1.08 -10.38 15.08
C LYS A 244 -2.49 -10.23 15.65
N GLY A 245 -3.43 -9.73 14.84
CA GLY A 245 -4.86 -9.66 15.15
C GLY A 245 -5.33 -8.38 15.82
N GLY A 246 -4.43 -7.47 16.18
CA GLY A 246 -4.78 -6.14 16.68
C GLY A 246 -5.18 -5.19 15.54
N ASP A 247 -5.74 -4.03 15.87
CA ASP A 247 -6.05 -3.03 14.86
C ASP A 247 -4.75 -2.39 14.33
N LEU A 248 -4.62 -2.31 13.01
CA LEU A 248 -3.44 -1.75 12.36
C LEU A 248 -3.42 -0.23 12.56
N ALA A 249 -2.40 0.27 13.23
CA ALA A 249 -2.27 1.69 13.55
C ALA A 249 -1.43 2.46 12.52
N ALA A 250 -0.33 1.86 12.06
CA ALA A 250 0.52 2.48 11.05
C ALA A 250 1.39 1.46 10.31
N VAL A 251 1.76 1.80 9.08
CA VAL A 251 2.78 1.11 8.29
C VAL A 251 3.87 2.12 7.94
N ILE A 252 5.11 1.81 8.27
CA ILE A 252 6.27 2.66 7.97
C ILE A 252 7.18 1.91 7.00
N VAL A 253 7.35 2.43 5.81
CA VAL A 253 8.13 1.79 4.75
C VAL A 253 8.73 2.84 3.80
N ASN A 254 9.90 2.56 3.27
CA ASN A 254 10.36 3.27 2.07
C ASN A 254 9.87 2.52 0.84
N LEU A 255 9.01 3.15 0.05
CA LEU A 255 8.40 2.55 -1.13
C LEU A 255 9.43 2.11 -2.18
N ALA A 256 10.61 2.73 -2.22
CA ALA A 256 11.71 2.31 -3.09
C ALA A 256 12.23 0.89 -2.79
N ASP A 257 11.98 0.36 -1.59
CA ASP A 257 12.32 -1.02 -1.20
C ASP A 257 11.26 -2.03 -1.63
N TYR A 258 10.08 -1.54 -2.07
CA TYR A 258 9.04 -2.38 -2.63
C TYR A 258 9.18 -2.44 -4.15
N THR A 259 9.38 -3.64 -4.68
CA THR A 259 9.57 -3.85 -6.12
C THR A 259 8.31 -4.41 -6.73
N VAL A 260 7.83 -3.74 -7.77
CA VAL A 260 6.71 -4.17 -8.61
C VAL A 260 7.26 -4.70 -9.92
N GLY A 261 7.04 -5.97 -10.17
CA GLY A 261 7.38 -6.60 -11.45
C GLY A 261 6.14 -6.64 -12.34
N ALA A 262 6.23 -6.03 -13.52
CA ALA A 262 5.13 -6.04 -14.47
C ALA A 262 5.64 -6.23 -15.89
N ASP A 263 4.89 -6.97 -16.71
CA ASP A 263 5.20 -7.13 -18.11
C ASP A 263 5.17 -5.76 -18.80
N LYS A 264 6.13 -5.50 -19.68
CA LYS A 264 6.27 -4.23 -20.41
C LYS A 264 6.34 -2.98 -19.50
N GLY A 265 6.90 -3.12 -18.29
CA GLY A 265 7.08 -1.99 -17.37
C GLY A 265 5.81 -1.47 -16.70
N GLY A 266 4.78 -2.30 -16.58
CA GLY A 266 3.50 -1.94 -15.93
C GLY A 266 2.48 -1.33 -16.90
N ALA A 267 2.64 -1.56 -18.19
CA ALA A 267 1.67 -1.12 -19.17
C ALA A 267 0.29 -1.72 -18.84
N VAL A 268 -0.68 -0.84 -18.65
CA VAL A 268 -2.07 -1.21 -18.48
C VAL A 268 -2.65 -1.50 -19.86
N SER A 269 -3.09 -2.74 -20.08
CA SER A 269 -3.76 -3.12 -21.31
C SER A 269 -5.23 -2.72 -21.23
N MET A 270 -5.74 -2.17 -22.30
CA MET A 270 -7.14 -1.80 -22.41
C MET A 270 -7.74 -2.52 -23.61
N PHE A 271 -8.90 -3.10 -23.39
CA PHE A 271 -9.67 -3.81 -24.40
C PHE A 271 -11.08 -3.26 -24.38
N ASP A 272 -11.67 -3.15 -25.55
CA ASP A 272 -13.06 -2.81 -25.76
C ASP A 272 -13.69 -3.86 -26.70
N ASP A 273 -14.92 -4.21 -26.42
CA ASP A 273 -15.68 -5.18 -27.18
C ASP A 273 -17.16 -4.81 -27.20
N PHE A 274 -17.84 -5.12 -28.27
CA PHE A 274 -19.25 -4.84 -28.42
C PHE A 274 -20.06 -6.13 -28.27
N ASP A 275 -20.97 -6.14 -27.31
CA ASP A 275 -21.89 -7.24 -27.09
C ASP A 275 -23.15 -7.04 -27.91
N ILE A 276 -23.29 -7.84 -28.96
CA ILE A 276 -24.44 -7.77 -29.93
C ILE A 276 -25.74 -8.18 -29.25
N ASP A 277 -25.67 -9.11 -28.27
CA ASP A 277 -26.86 -9.66 -27.64
C ASP A 277 -27.53 -8.65 -26.69
N PHE A 278 -26.75 -7.76 -26.11
CA PHE A 278 -27.22 -6.78 -25.13
C PHE A 278 -27.07 -5.33 -25.56
N ASN A 279 -26.69 -5.04 -26.82
CA ASN A 279 -26.44 -3.68 -27.34
C ASN A 279 -25.48 -2.86 -26.42
N ALA A 280 -24.50 -3.51 -25.80
CA ALA A 280 -23.66 -2.91 -24.81
C ALA A 280 -22.19 -2.88 -25.27
N GLN A 281 -21.52 -1.74 -24.99
CA GLN A 281 -20.09 -1.60 -25.14
C GLN A 281 -19.38 -2.01 -23.85
N LYS A 282 -18.51 -2.99 -23.94
CA LYS A 282 -17.72 -3.50 -22.81
C LYS A 282 -16.32 -2.94 -22.82
N TYR A 283 -15.88 -2.46 -21.69
CA TYR A 283 -14.54 -1.94 -21.48
C TYR A 283 -13.82 -2.78 -20.41
N LEU A 284 -12.64 -3.24 -20.71
CA LEU A 284 -11.78 -3.99 -19.79
C LEU A 284 -10.43 -3.29 -19.68
N ILE A 285 -10.02 -3.02 -18.46
CA ILE A 285 -8.67 -2.56 -18.17
C ILE A 285 -7.99 -3.59 -17.27
N GLU A 286 -6.79 -4.01 -17.63
CA GLU A 286 -6.07 -4.99 -16.86
C GLU A 286 -4.58 -4.73 -16.82
N THR A 287 -3.94 -5.19 -15.78
CA THR A 287 -2.48 -5.25 -15.65
C THR A 287 -2.07 -6.57 -15.04
N ARG A 288 -0.93 -7.09 -15.50
CA ARG A 288 -0.35 -8.31 -14.96
C ARG A 288 0.94 -7.96 -14.22
N CYS A 289 0.90 -8.06 -12.91
CA CYS A 289 2.02 -7.65 -12.07
C CYS A 289 2.26 -8.59 -10.88
N SER A 290 3.40 -8.44 -10.27
CA SER A 290 3.78 -9.02 -8.99
C SER A 290 4.37 -7.94 -8.11
N GLY A 291 4.33 -8.10 -6.80
CA GLY A 291 4.86 -7.11 -5.88
C GLY A 291 5.41 -7.74 -4.60
N ALA A 292 6.56 -7.26 -4.15
CA ALA A 292 7.11 -7.67 -2.86
C ALA A 292 8.20 -6.71 -2.37
N LEU A 293 8.40 -6.67 -1.05
CA LEU A 293 9.59 -6.06 -0.47
C LEU A 293 10.83 -6.86 -0.89
N THR A 294 11.87 -6.16 -1.31
CA THR A 294 13.14 -6.78 -1.76
C THR A 294 14.29 -6.56 -0.79
N THR A 295 14.13 -5.67 0.18
CA THR A 295 15.14 -5.39 1.21
C THR A 295 14.67 -5.98 2.54
N PRO A 296 15.47 -6.81 3.23
CA PRO A 296 15.14 -7.30 4.57
C PRO A 296 14.99 -6.17 5.59
N TYR A 297 14.04 -6.32 6.53
CA TYR A 297 13.76 -5.36 7.61
C TYR A 297 13.50 -3.93 7.11
N SER A 298 12.90 -3.79 5.93
CA SER A 298 12.65 -2.50 5.28
C SER A 298 11.28 -1.89 5.57
N ALA A 299 10.43 -2.60 6.30
CA ALA A 299 9.11 -2.11 6.70
C ALA A 299 8.85 -2.37 8.18
N MET A 300 7.95 -1.57 8.77
CA MET A 300 7.41 -1.77 10.10
C MET A 300 5.90 -1.66 10.03
N ALA A 301 5.20 -2.68 10.53
CA ALA A 301 3.76 -2.65 10.75
C ALA A 301 3.50 -2.53 12.26
N ILE A 302 2.77 -1.49 12.66
CA ILE A 302 2.48 -1.19 14.06
C ILE A 302 0.99 -1.42 14.28
N GLU A 303 0.65 -2.28 15.23
CA GLU A 303 -0.72 -2.62 15.59
C GLU A 303 -0.96 -2.45 17.08
N TRP A 304 -2.20 -2.17 17.44
CA TRP A 304 -2.63 -2.17 18.83
C TRP A 304 -2.67 -3.62 19.34
N ALA A 305 -2.14 -3.87 20.53
CA ALA A 305 -2.33 -5.16 21.16
C ALA A 305 -3.82 -5.34 21.49
N ALA A 306 -4.35 -6.51 21.13
CA ALA A 306 -5.73 -6.88 21.43
C ALA A 306 -5.95 -7.04 22.93
#